data_2ae1770c97ed2ac4ac4c4e886e7cd1ed
#
_entry.id   2ae1770c97ed2ac4ac4c4e886e7cd1ed
#
_cell.length_a   1.000
_cell.length_b   1.000
_cell.length_c   1.000
_cell.angle_alpha   90.00
_cell.angle_beta   90.00
_cell.angle_gamma   90.00
#
_symmetry.space_group_name_H-M   'P 1'
#
loop_
_entity.id
_entity.type
_entity.pdbx_description
1 polymer ?
#
loop_
_entity_poly.entity_id
_entity_poly.type
_entity_poly.pdbx_seq_one_letter_code
_entity_poly.pdbx_strand_id
1 'polypeptide(L)'
;EVYEETDFKPFDEFMKYLADSYPEVYRVMDADTINTYGLVFHWKGRNSDLKPILFLSHYDVVPVVGYDPSTATVADTVFRFHDKPLPPIGTYSEKWDYPPFSGAVAGGRIYGRGTLDMKCMLFSLMEGADNLIAEGFQPERDIWFAFGQDEEVSGRQGAFNIAGYFKQKGLRFSAVYDEGGIIAAP
;
A
#
# COMPACT_ATOMS: atom_id res chain seq x y z
N GLU A 1 2.57 -19.90 2.81
CA GLU A 1 3.75 -19.26 3.44
C GLU A 1 3.54 -19.16 4.95
N VAL A 2 4.60 -19.36 5.72
CA VAL A 2 4.55 -19.21 7.18
C VAL A 2 5.02 -17.80 7.48
N TYR A 3 4.17 -16.99 8.12
CA TYR A 3 4.44 -15.58 8.41
C TYR A 3 5.79 -15.39 9.13
N GLU A 4 6.12 -16.28 10.05
CA GLU A 4 7.36 -16.26 10.83
C GLU A 4 8.62 -16.55 10.00
N GLU A 5 8.48 -17.11 8.80
CA GLU A 5 9.59 -17.39 7.88
C GLU A 5 9.71 -16.34 6.76
N THR A 6 8.83 -15.31 6.76
CA THR A 6 8.83 -14.26 5.77
C THR A 6 10.03 -13.31 5.96
N ASP A 7 10.75 -13.03 4.88
CA ASP A 7 11.72 -11.93 4.87
C ASP A 7 10.99 -10.58 4.80
N PHE A 8 10.96 -9.88 5.92
CA PHE A 8 10.29 -8.58 6.04
C PHE A 8 11.15 -7.39 5.58
N LYS A 9 12.38 -7.59 5.16
CA LYS A 9 13.23 -6.50 4.67
C LYS A 9 12.58 -5.67 3.55
N PRO A 10 11.88 -6.25 2.55
CA PRO A 10 11.15 -5.47 1.56
C PRO A 10 10.03 -4.59 2.14
N PHE A 11 9.43 -5.02 3.25
CA PHE A 11 8.41 -4.24 3.96
C PHE A 11 9.03 -3.05 4.68
N ASP A 12 10.19 -3.23 5.33
CA ASP A 12 10.94 -2.13 5.95
C ASP A 12 11.35 -1.08 4.90
N GLU A 13 11.85 -1.54 3.75
CA GLU A 13 12.21 -0.68 2.63
C GLU A 13 11.00 0.06 2.05
N PHE A 14 9.85 -0.60 1.97
CA PHE A 14 8.61 0.00 1.51
C PHE A 14 8.08 1.08 2.47
N MET A 15 8.08 0.81 3.78
CA MET A 15 7.68 1.78 4.80
C MET A 15 8.59 3.02 4.76
N LYS A 16 9.89 2.82 4.60
CA LYS A 16 10.83 3.91 4.41
C LYS A 16 10.54 4.70 3.13
N TYR A 17 10.28 4.00 2.03
CA TYR A 17 9.92 4.63 0.75
C TYR A 17 8.67 5.51 0.89
N LEU A 18 7.64 5.05 1.60
CA LEU A 18 6.44 5.86 1.85
C LEU A 18 6.77 7.13 2.64
N ALA A 19 7.57 7.01 3.70
CA ALA A 19 7.96 8.17 4.50
C ALA A 19 8.79 9.19 3.71
N ASP A 20 9.69 8.72 2.86
CA ASP A 20 10.53 9.58 2.02
C ASP A 20 9.72 10.24 0.88
N SER A 21 8.66 9.58 0.38
CA SER A 21 7.87 10.02 -0.77
C SER A 21 6.72 10.96 -0.39
N TYR A 22 6.17 10.84 0.82
CA TYR A 22 4.99 11.57 1.29
C TYR A 22 5.26 12.36 2.57
N PRO A 23 6.20 13.32 2.54
CA PRO A 23 6.64 14.04 3.74
C PRO A 23 5.53 14.87 4.40
N GLU A 24 4.57 15.39 3.63
CA GLU A 24 3.46 16.16 4.17
C GLU A 24 2.50 15.29 4.97
N VAL A 25 2.22 14.07 4.50
CA VAL A 25 1.42 13.09 5.25
C VAL A 25 2.07 12.79 6.59
N TYR A 26 3.36 12.45 6.60
CA TYR A 26 4.08 12.12 7.85
C TYR A 26 4.30 13.32 8.77
N ARG A 27 4.26 14.53 8.24
CA ARG A 27 4.34 15.77 9.04
C ARG A 27 3.04 16.11 9.75
N VAL A 28 1.89 15.81 9.13
CA VAL A 28 0.57 16.29 9.57
C VAL A 28 -0.28 15.22 10.21
N MET A 29 -0.19 13.98 9.74
CA MET A 29 -0.96 12.88 10.28
C MET A 29 -0.22 12.18 11.41
N ASP A 30 -0.96 11.74 12.42
CA ASP A 30 -0.42 10.79 13.38
C ASP A 30 -0.26 9.43 12.68
N ALA A 31 0.98 8.94 12.61
CA ALA A 31 1.31 7.66 11.99
C ALA A 31 1.70 6.63 13.06
N ASP A 32 1.00 5.50 13.08
CA ASP A 32 1.24 4.38 13.97
C ASP A 32 1.55 3.12 13.17
N THR A 33 2.34 2.23 13.74
CA THR A 33 2.53 0.86 13.24
C THR A 33 1.88 -0.13 14.20
N ILE A 34 0.98 -0.95 13.68
CA ILE A 34 0.26 -1.96 14.44
C ILE A 34 0.84 -3.33 14.10
N ASN A 35 1.25 -4.07 15.13
CA ASN A 35 1.91 -5.36 14.95
C ASN A 35 3.07 -5.30 13.94
N THR A 36 3.92 -4.29 14.10
CA THR A 36 5.14 -3.96 13.36
C THR A 36 4.90 -3.42 11.94
N TYR A 37 4.02 -4.02 11.15
CA TYR A 37 3.87 -3.72 9.72
C TYR A 37 2.48 -3.19 9.31
N GLY A 38 1.45 -3.31 10.12
CA GLY A 38 0.16 -2.69 9.85
C GLY A 38 0.25 -1.17 10.00
N LEU A 39 0.11 -0.42 8.91
CA LEU A 39 0.24 1.04 8.92
C LEU A 39 -1.10 1.69 9.18
N VAL A 40 -1.13 2.66 10.08
CA VAL A 40 -2.33 3.45 10.38
C VAL A 40 -1.97 4.92 10.39
N PHE A 41 -2.73 5.74 9.65
CA PHE A 41 -2.57 7.19 9.63
C PHE A 41 -3.87 7.84 10.08
N HIS A 42 -3.77 8.87 10.93
CA HIS A 42 -4.89 9.65 11.41
C HIS A 42 -4.75 11.10 10.98
N TRP A 43 -5.58 11.52 10.05
CA TRP A 43 -5.71 12.93 9.65
C TRP A 43 -6.84 13.58 10.43
N LYS A 44 -6.45 14.41 11.40
CA LYS A 44 -7.38 15.05 12.32
C LYS A 44 -8.25 16.09 11.61
N GLY A 45 -9.56 15.95 11.73
CA GLY A 45 -10.54 16.89 11.25
C GLY A 45 -10.73 18.10 12.17
N ARG A 46 -11.43 19.13 11.67
CA ARG A 46 -11.78 20.33 12.44
C ARG A 46 -12.96 20.12 13.39
N ASN A 47 -13.80 19.11 13.14
CA ASN A 47 -15.04 18.86 13.86
C ASN A 47 -15.06 17.44 14.42
N SER A 48 -14.76 17.30 15.71
CA SER A 48 -14.73 16.03 16.43
C SER A 48 -16.10 15.40 16.68
N ASP A 49 -17.19 16.14 16.45
CA ASP A 49 -18.55 15.60 16.61
C ASP A 49 -18.97 14.73 15.43
N LEU A 50 -18.26 14.85 14.32
CA LEU A 50 -18.49 14.03 13.14
C LEU A 50 -17.79 12.68 13.29
N LYS A 51 -18.54 11.60 12.98
CA LYS A 51 -17.93 10.28 12.92
C LYS A 51 -16.84 10.25 11.84
N PRO A 52 -15.69 9.63 12.11
CA PRO A 52 -14.60 9.51 11.15
C PRO A 52 -14.98 8.62 9.95
N ILE A 53 -14.18 8.71 8.91
CA ILE A 53 -14.19 7.77 7.77
C ILE A 53 -12.86 7.01 7.74
N LEU A 54 -12.88 5.80 7.17
CA LEU A 54 -11.74 4.93 7.04
C LEU A 54 -11.55 4.54 5.58
N PHE A 55 -10.31 4.64 5.11
CA PHE A 55 -9.86 4.07 3.85
C PHE A 55 -8.90 2.92 4.15
N LEU A 56 -9.16 1.78 3.53
CA LEU A 56 -8.34 0.57 3.65
C LEU A 56 -7.53 0.36 2.38
N SER A 57 -6.41 -0.29 2.52
CA SER A 57 -5.63 -0.86 1.43
C SER A 57 -4.69 -1.93 1.99
N HIS A 58 -4.06 -2.70 1.13
CA HIS A 58 -2.95 -3.58 1.51
C HIS A 58 -1.74 -3.36 0.61
N TYR A 59 -0.58 -3.83 1.05
CA TYR A 59 0.67 -3.64 0.33
C TYR A 59 1.49 -4.92 0.13
N ASP A 60 1.02 -6.04 0.66
CA ASP A 60 1.47 -7.36 0.21
C ASP A 60 0.92 -7.68 -1.18
N VAL A 61 1.34 -8.78 -1.74
CA VAL A 61 0.94 -9.24 -3.08
C VAL A 61 0.97 -10.76 -3.13
N VAL A 62 0.10 -11.36 -3.92
CA VAL A 62 0.19 -12.81 -4.21
C VAL A 62 1.50 -13.12 -4.93
N PRO A 63 2.09 -14.32 -4.71
CA PRO A 63 3.32 -14.72 -5.36
C PRO A 63 3.18 -14.79 -6.88
N VAL A 64 4.28 -14.67 -7.58
CA VAL A 64 4.41 -14.99 -9.00
C VAL A 64 4.84 -16.44 -9.11
N VAL A 65 4.11 -17.26 -9.88
CA VAL A 65 4.37 -18.70 -9.99
C VAL A 65 5.75 -18.97 -10.57
N GLY A 66 6.52 -19.78 -9.85
CA GLY A 66 7.88 -20.15 -10.25
C GLY A 66 8.88 -18.99 -10.16
N TYR A 67 8.57 -17.91 -9.46
CA TYR A 67 9.52 -16.82 -9.24
C TYR A 67 10.68 -17.29 -8.34
N ASP A 68 11.89 -17.09 -8.84
CA ASP A 68 13.12 -17.37 -8.09
C ASP A 68 13.91 -16.07 -7.92
N PRO A 69 13.89 -15.46 -6.73
CA PRO A 69 14.62 -14.22 -6.47
C PRO A 69 16.13 -14.40 -6.52
N SER A 70 16.66 -15.62 -6.35
CA SER A 70 18.10 -15.87 -6.40
C SER A 70 18.70 -15.67 -7.80
N THR A 71 17.84 -15.70 -8.82
CA THR A 71 18.21 -15.44 -10.22
C THR A 71 17.99 -13.99 -10.62
N ALA A 72 17.63 -13.12 -9.69
CA ALA A 72 17.34 -11.73 -9.97
C ALA A 72 18.55 -11.01 -10.58
N THR A 73 18.35 -10.39 -11.72
CA THR A 73 19.32 -9.58 -12.41
C THR A 73 18.90 -8.12 -12.44
N VAL A 74 19.85 -7.21 -12.45
CA VAL A 74 19.53 -5.80 -12.73
C VAL A 74 19.07 -5.72 -14.19
N ALA A 75 17.87 -5.22 -14.41
CA ALA A 75 17.34 -5.06 -15.75
C ALA A 75 18.25 -4.12 -16.56
N ASP A 76 18.86 -4.69 -17.59
CA ASP A 76 19.73 -3.95 -18.50
C ASP A 76 18.90 -3.02 -19.38
N THR A 77 18.37 -1.94 -18.89
CA THR A 77 18.19 -0.78 -19.74
C THR A 77 16.84 -0.40 -20.35
N VAL A 78 15.81 -1.20 -20.37
CA VAL A 78 14.65 -0.83 -21.20
C VAL A 78 13.58 -0.02 -20.45
N PHE A 79 13.51 -0.16 -19.14
CA PHE A 79 12.49 0.51 -18.35
C PHE A 79 13.13 1.34 -17.24
N ARG A 80 12.94 2.65 -17.31
CA ARG A 80 13.37 3.58 -16.28
C ARG A 80 12.18 4.35 -15.75
N PHE A 81 12.03 4.41 -14.44
CA PHE A 81 11.14 5.34 -13.79
C PHE A 81 12.00 6.47 -13.20
N HIS A 82 11.80 7.70 -13.67
CA HIS A 82 12.60 8.87 -13.26
C HIS A 82 14.12 8.65 -13.37
N ASP A 83 14.58 8.07 -14.49
CA ASP A 83 16.01 7.80 -14.76
C ASP A 83 16.72 6.87 -13.77
N LYS A 84 16.00 6.26 -12.84
CA LYS A 84 16.56 5.25 -11.93
C LYS A 84 16.55 3.87 -12.59
N PRO A 85 17.59 3.06 -12.36
CA PRO A 85 17.58 1.67 -12.80
C PRO A 85 16.43 0.92 -12.14
N LEU A 86 15.79 0.02 -12.88
CA LEU A 86 14.76 -0.86 -12.33
C LEU A 86 15.36 -1.83 -11.30
N PRO A 87 14.53 -2.31 -10.36
CA PRO A 87 14.95 -3.31 -9.41
C PRO A 87 15.38 -4.61 -10.12
N PRO A 88 16.15 -5.46 -9.44
CA PRO A 88 16.52 -6.78 -9.95
C PRO A 88 15.28 -7.60 -10.32
N ILE A 89 15.37 -8.33 -11.42
CA ILE A 89 14.28 -9.18 -11.95
C ILE A 89 14.76 -10.63 -11.90
N GLY A 90 14.01 -11.47 -11.17
CA GLY A 90 14.24 -12.91 -11.12
C GLY A 90 13.63 -13.68 -12.29
N THR A 91 13.84 -14.98 -12.33
CA THR A 91 13.14 -15.88 -13.25
C THR A 91 11.73 -16.19 -12.74
N TYR A 92 10.81 -16.47 -13.64
CA TYR A 92 9.42 -16.80 -13.36
C TYR A 92 8.84 -17.70 -14.47
N SER A 93 7.78 -18.43 -14.18
CA SER A 93 7.13 -19.34 -15.14
C SER A 93 5.80 -18.84 -15.68
N GLU A 94 5.19 -17.85 -15.06
CA GLU A 94 3.98 -17.21 -15.58
C GLU A 94 4.28 -16.42 -16.86
N LYS A 95 3.30 -16.34 -17.74
CA LYS A 95 3.42 -15.52 -18.95
C LYS A 95 3.09 -14.06 -18.62
N TRP A 96 4.08 -13.18 -18.78
CA TRP A 96 3.97 -11.75 -18.58
C TRP A 96 4.45 -10.99 -19.83
N ASP A 97 3.80 -9.88 -20.17
CA ASP A 97 4.27 -8.99 -21.23
C ASP A 97 5.53 -8.21 -20.80
N TYR A 98 5.63 -7.93 -19.52
CA TYR A 98 6.79 -7.28 -18.89
C TYR A 98 7.12 -8.01 -17.59
N PRO A 99 8.36 -7.98 -17.10
CA PRO A 99 8.72 -8.66 -15.87
C PRO A 99 7.82 -8.27 -14.68
N PRO A 100 7.35 -9.24 -13.88
CA PRO A 100 6.28 -9.05 -12.91
C PRO A 100 6.58 -8.03 -11.80
N PHE A 101 7.85 -7.79 -11.49
CA PHE A 101 8.28 -6.81 -10.48
C PHE A 101 9.04 -5.62 -11.09
N SER A 102 8.92 -5.41 -12.40
CA SER A 102 9.64 -4.32 -13.08
C SER A 102 9.02 -2.94 -12.90
N GLY A 103 7.71 -2.85 -12.63
CA GLY A 103 7.01 -1.57 -12.65
C GLY A 103 7.05 -0.90 -14.04
N ALA A 104 7.14 -1.69 -15.11
CA ALA A 104 7.28 -1.17 -16.47
C ALA A 104 6.15 -0.22 -16.84
N VAL A 105 6.49 0.94 -17.42
CA VAL A 105 5.52 1.90 -17.94
C VAL A 105 5.53 1.85 -19.46
N ALA A 106 4.45 1.37 -20.07
CA ALA A 106 4.33 1.24 -21.50
C ALA A 106 2.88 1.43 -21.96
N GLY A 107 2.67 2.07 -23.09
CA GLY A 107 1.35 2.30 -23.65
C GLY A 107 0.36 3.00 -22.72
N GLY A 108 0.85 3.87 -21.82
CA GLY A 108 0.03 4.57 -20.83
C GLY A 108 -0.44 3.68 -19.65
N ARG A 109 0.21 2.54 -19.42
CA ARG A 109 -0.10 1.59 -18.35
C ARG A 109 1.14 1.28 -17.53
N ILE A 110 0.93 0.93 -16.26
CA ILE A 110 1.96 0.42 -15.36
C ILE A 110 1.75 -1.09 -15.23
N TYR A 111 2.82 -1.85 -15.47
CA TYR A 111 2.79 -3.32 -15.42
C TYR A 111 3.57 -3.81 -14.21
N GLY A 112 2.94 -4.67 -13.41
CA GLY A 112 3.61 -5.31 -12.29
C GLY A 112 2.65 -5.99 -11.34
N ARG A 113 3.12 -7.01 -10.62
CA ARG A 113 2.40 -7.61 -9.51
C ARG A 113 2.16 -6.55 -8.43
N GLY A 114 0.90 -6.40 -7.96
CA GLY A 114 0.52 -5.41 -6.97
C GLY A 114 0.21 -4.01 -7.52
N THR A 115 0.37 -3.75 -8.83
CA THR A 115 0.03 -2.44 -9.40
C THR A 115 -1.47 -2.16 -9.41
N LEU A 116 -2.32 -3.16 -9.55
CA LEU A 116 -3.77 -3.05 -9.49
C LEU A 116 -4.29 -3.48 -8.12
N ASP A 117 -3.84 -4.62 -7.63
CA ASP A 117 -4.23 -5.26 -6.39
C ASP A 117 -3.04 -5.20 -5.40
N MET A 118 -3.09 -4.26 -4.36
CA MET A 118 -3.88 -3.03 -4.55
C MET A 118 -3.05 -1.78 -4.20
N LYS A 119 -1.77 -1.80 -4.54
CA LYS A 119 -0.91 -0.62 -4.31
C LYS A 119 -1.39 0.64 -5.04
N CYS A 120 -2.19 0.50 -6.12
CA CYS A 120 -2.80 1.67 -6.78
C CYS A 120 -3.67 2.49 -5.81
N MET A 121 -4.46 1.83 -4.97
CA MET A 121 -5.30 2.51 -3.97
C MET A 121 -4.44 3.18 -2.90
N LEU A 122 -3.46 2.45 -2.36
CA LEU A 122 -2.54 2.97 -1.35
C LEU A 122 -1.84 4.24 -1.83
N PHE A 123 -1.21 4.17 -3.02
CA PHE A 123 -0.51 5.32 -3.58
C PHE A 123 -1.46 6.48 -3.92
N SER A 124 -2.66 6.19 -4.41
CA SER A 124 -3.65 7.24 -4.69
C SER A 124 -4.09 7.97 -3.43
N LEU A 125 -4.26 7.25 -2.31
CA LEU A 125 -4.60 7.84 -1.02
C LEU A 125 -3.45 8.69 -0.48
N MET A 126 -2.22 8.18 -0.50
CA MET A 126 -1.04 8.89 -0.01
C MET A 126 -0.74 10.14 -0.84
N GLU A 127 -0.72 10.01 -2.17
CA GLU A 127 -0.50 11.13 -3.11
C GLU A 127 -1.58 12.20 -2.98
N GLY A 128 -2.86 11.79 -2.95
CA GLY A 128 -3.97 12.71 -2.77
C GLY A 128 -3.91 13.45 -1.45
N ALA A 129 -3.57 12.77 -0.36
CA ALA A 129 -3.43 13.39 0.94
C ALA A 129 -2.24 14.35 1.02
N ASP A 130 -1.07 13.93 0.51
CA ASP A 130 0.14 14.75 0.53
C ASP A 130 -0.07 16.08 -0.23
N ASN A 131 -0.66 16.01 -1.43
CA ASN A 131 -1.00 17.18 -2.23
C ASN A 131 -2.03 18.08 -1.53
N LEU A 132 -3.11 17.53 -0.99
CA LEU A 132 -4.13 18.31 -0.28
C LEU A 132 -3.56 19.01 0.96
N ILE A 133 -2.69 18.34 1.72
CA ILE A 133 -2.00 18.94 2.87
C ILE A 133 -1.08 20.06 2.42
N ALA A 134 -0.32 19.86 1.35
CA ALA A 134 0.56 20.90 0.79
C ALA A 134 -0.22 22.16 0.34
N GLU A 135 -1.45 21.97 -0.14
CA GLU A 135 -2.38 23.05 -0.48
C GLU A 135 -3.06 23.71 0.75
N GLY A 136 -2.79 23.21 1.96
CA GLY A 136 -3.37 23.73 3.20
C GLY A 136 -4.78 23.22 3.50
N PHE A 137 -5.23 22.15 2.83
CA PHE A 137 -6.52 21.56 3.13
C PHE A 137 -6.51 20.89 4.51
N GLN A 138 -7.59 21.08 5.25
CA GLN A 138 -7.87 20.36 6.48
C GLN A 138 -9.29 19.75 6.40
N PRO A 139 -9.44 18.44 6.64
CA PRO A 139 -10.74 17.79 6.56
C PRO A 139 -11.69 18.29 7.65
N GLU A 140 -13.00 18.20 7.39
CA GLU A 140 -14.01 18.55 8.38
C GLU A 140 -14.11 17.48 9.47
N ARG A 141 -14.08 16.21 9.08
CA ARG A 141 -14.08 15.03 9.98
C ARG A 141 -12.73 14.34 9.97
N ASP A 142 -12.46 13.56 10.99
CA ASP A 142 -11.28 12.71 11.02
C ASP A 142 -11.29 11.72 9.85
N ILE A 143 -10.14 11.60 9.19
CA ILE A 143 -9.90 10.61 8.14
C ILE A 143 -8.84 9.64 8.67
N TRP A 144 -9.09 8.36 8.51
CA TRP A 144 -8.14 7.32 8.85
C TRP A 144 -7.76 6.55 7.60
N PHE A 145 -6.47 6.26 7.45
CA PHE A 145 -5.96 5.28 6.49
C PHE A 145 -5.44 4.08 7.27
N ALA A 146 -5.67 2.88 6.75
CA ALA A 146 -5.15 1.66 7.33
C ALA A 146 -4.69 0.71 6.22
N PHE A 147 -3.41 0.35 6.26
CA PHE A 147 -2.77 -0.47 5.24
C PHE A 147 -2.25 -1.77 5.86
N GLY A 148 -2.83 -2.90 5.42
CA GLY A 148 -2.46 -4.23 5.85
C GLY A 148 -1.23 -4.76 5.10
N GLN A 149 -0.48 -5.64 5.77
CA GLN A 149 0.71 -6.27 5.19
C GLN A 149 0.51 -7.74 4.82
N ASP A 150 -0.67 -8.32 5.05
CA ASP A 150 -0.93 -9.75 4.92
C ASP A 150 -2.38 -10.06 4.46
N GLU A 151 -2.96 -9.19 3.66
CA GLU A 151 -4.33 -9.35 3.16
C GLU A 151 -4.45 -10.64 2.35
N GLU A 152 -3.52 -10.88 1.44
CA GLU A 152 -3.45 -12.00 0.51
C GLU A 152 -3.28 -13.38 1.22
N VAL A 153 -2.99 -13.34 2.52
CA VAL A 153 -2.86 -14.53 3.38
C VAL A 153 -3.79 -14.46 4.60
N SER A 154 -4.94 -13.83 4.47
CA SER A 154 -6.05 -13.74 5.44
C SER A 154 -6.02 -12.58 6.44
N GLY A 155 -5.10 -11.63 6.38
CA GLY A 155 -5.09 -10.39 7.16
C GLY A 155 -4.96 -10.55 8.68
N ARG A 156 -4.47 -11.70 9.17
CA ARG A 156 -4.44 -12.00 10.61
C ARG A 156 -3.45 -11.14 11.38
N GLN A 157 -2.35 -10.78 10.77
CA GLN A 157 -1.30 -9.98 11.40
C GLN A 157 -1.51 -8.47 11.13
N GLY A 158 -2.10 -8.10 9.98
CA GLY A 158 -2.43 -6.75 9.59
C GLY A 158 -3.85 -6.33 9.98
N ALA A 159 -4.80 -6.54 9.09
CA ALA A 159 -6.17 -6.03 9.22
C ALA A 159 -6.86 -6.43 10.52
N PHE A 160 -6.67 -7.66 11.01
CA PHE A 160 -7.25 -8.11 12.28
C PHE A 160 -6.72 -7.31 13.47
N ASN A 161 -5.40 -7.07 13.54
CA ASN A 161 -4.80 -6.29 14.61
C ASN A 161 -5.16 -4.81 14.53
N ILE A 162 -5.23 -4.25 13.32
CA ILE A 162 -5.69 -2.88 13.08
C ILE A 162 -7.14 -2.71 13.54
N ALA A 163 -8.03 -3.66 13.24
CA ALA A 163 -9.41 -3.65 13.72
C ALA A 163 -9.48 -3.70 15.24
N GLY A 164 -8.60 -4.51 15.89
CA GLY A 164 -8.42 -4.55 17.33
C GLY A 164 -8.02 -3.20 17.93
N TYR A 165 -7.05 -2.52 17.29
CA TYR A 165 -6.61 -1.18 17.66
C TYR A 165 -7.75 -0.15 17.58
N PHE A 166 -8.52 -0.12 16.51
CA PHE A 166 -9.67 0.78 16.37
C PHE A 166 -10.75 0.49 17.41
N LYS A 167 -11.00 -0.80 17.69
CA LYS A 167 -11.94 -1.21 18.75
C LYS A 167 -11.50 -0.74 20.13
N GLN A 168 -10.21 -0.87 20.47
CA GLN A 168 -9.66 -0.38 21.73
C GLN A 168 -9.76 1.14 21.89
N LYS A 169 -9.60 1.88 20.79
CA LYS A 169 -9.83 3.33 20.76
C LYS A 169 -11.32 3.73 20.78
N GLY A 170 -12.25 2.78 20.71
CA GLY A 170 -13.69 3.05 20.69
C GLY A 170 -14.17 3.70 19.38
N LEU A 171 -13.38 3.65 18.31
CA LEU A 171 -13.69 4.29 17.03
C LEU A 171 -14.88 3.60 16.36
N ARG A 172 -15.77 4.42 15.80
CA ARG A 172 -16.91 3.99 14.99
C ARG A 172 -16.96 4.85 13.73
N PHE A 173 -16.66 4.26 12.61
CA PHE A 173 -16.62 4.95 11.33
C PHE A 173 -18.03 5.17 10.76
N SER A 174 -18.24 6.30 10.08
CA SER A 174 -19.47 6.57 9.32
C SER A 174 -19.45 5.87 7.96
N ALA A 175 -18.29 5.66 7.40
CA ALA A 175 -18.06 4.92 6.17
C ALA A 175 -16.68 4.26 6.22
N VAL A 176 -16.59 3.11 5.55
CA VAL A 176 -15.33 2.40 5.29
C VAL A 176 -15.24 2.19 3.80
N TYR A 177 -14.11 2.57 3.22
CA TYR A 177 -13.80 2.38 1.81
C TYR A 177 -12.65 1.39 1.70
N ASP A 178 -12.84 0.36 0.91
CA ASP A 178 -11.91 -0.74 0.69
C ASP A 178 -11.81 -1.01 -0.79
N GLU A 179 -11.07 -2.04 -1.17
CA GLU A 179 -11.01 -2.48 -2.55
C GLU A 179 -12.40 -2.90 -3.07
N GLY A 180 -12.58 -2.76 -4.38
CA GLY A 180 -13.80 -3.17 -5.05
C GLY A 180 -13.77 -4.65 -5.45
N GLY A 181 -14.96 -5.23 -5.59
CA GLY A 181 -15.11 -6.54 -6.20
C GLY A 181 -15.02 -6.48 -7.74
N ILE A 182 -15.10 -7.66 -8.37
CA ILE A 182 -15.12 -7.79 -9.83
C ILE A 182 -16.35 -7.07 -10.40
N ILE A 183 -16.14 -6.19 -11.38
CA ILE A 183 -17.23 -5.67 -12.19
C ILE A 183 -17.60 -6.78 -13.18
N ALA A 184 -18.68 -7.51 -12.87
CA ALA A 184 -19.25 -8.46 -13.81
C ALA A 184 -20.30 -7.74 -14.66
N ALA A 185 -20.19 -7.88 -15.98
CA ALA A 185 -21.28 -7.49 -16.86
C ALA A 185 -22.49 -8.38 -16.62
N PRO A 186 -23.72 -7.87 -16.66
CA PRO A 186 -24.94 -8.67 -16.52
C PRO A 186 -25.11 -9.66 -17.65
#